data_2fdfb38ffff019b425332439a01b4ab5
#
_entry.id   2fdfb38ffff019b425332439a01b4ab5
#
_cell.length_a   1.000
_cell.length_b   1.000
_cell.length_c   1.000
_cell.angle_alpha   90.00
_cell.angle_beta   90.00
_cell.angle_gamma   90.00
#
_symmetry.space_group_name_H-M   'P 1'
#
loop_
_entity.id
_entity.type
_entity.pdbx_description
1 polymer ?
#
loop_
_entity_poly.entity_id
_entity_poly.type
_entity_poly.pdbx_seq_one_letter_code
_entity_poly.pdbx_strand_id
1 'polypeptide(L)'
;MHTVYIIDDDENLKNKLNEEFKKDDNYKFKQIRTEEIDVALKDIPALIIVNEDTISEKATEVCHKIRNNDDNSITPVIVVTSEYEREHKVEILKAAATYYIKNPLDYEYLYYTITNIINLLYINRKVSPLTNLPGNVQIQAEMKKRLLKKQFFVMLYIDLDNFKAYNDVYGFSNGDEIIKFTARTISRNVHSKCEDNNFVGHIGGDDFIAIVEDEDYERICQNIVLEFDKNVKKYFSEEDVEKGYLEVPNRKGIIEEFPLTTIS
;
A
#
# COMPACT_ATOMS: atom_id res chain seq x y z
N MET A 1 -12.25 10.06 7.44
CA MET A 1 -12.22 10.15 8.91
C MET A 1 -11.40 8.98 9.42
N HIS A 2 -10.34 9.24 10.18
CA HIS A 2 -9.42 8.23 10.71
C HIS A 2 -9.83 7.87 12.13
N THR A 3 -10.10 6.60 12.40
CA THR A 3 -10.38 6.14 13.76
C THR A 3 -9.07 5.79 14.45
N VAL A 4 -8.80 6.43 15.60
CA VAL A 4 -7.65 6.17 16.46
C VAL A 4 -8.15 5.50 17.73
N TYR A 5 -7.63 4.30 18.04
CA TYR A 5 -7.94 3.61 19.28
C TYR A 5 -6.99 4.04 20.37
N ILE A 6 -7.51 4.24 21.57
CA ILE A 6 -6.74 4.56 22.77
C ILE A 6 -6.99 3.44 23.76
N ILE A 7 -6.01 2.57 23.93
CA ILE A 7 -6.02 1.53 24.97
C ILE A 7 -5.58 2.19 26.27
N ASP A 8 -6.55 2.43 27.13
CA ASP A 8 -6.42 3.23 28.34
C ASP A 8 -7.58 2.90 29.29
N ASP A 9 -7.29 2.58 30.53
CA ASP A 9 -8.32 2.31 31.54
C ASP A 9 -8.84 3.60 32.21
N ASP A 10 -8.22 4.78 31.87
CA ASP A 10 -8.64 6.12 32.27
C ASP A 10 -9.06 6.97 31.05
N GLU A 11 -10.10 7.80 31.20
CA GLU A 11 -10.63 8.63 30.09
C GLU A 11 -9.86 9.95 29.87
N ASN A 12 -8.89 10.29 30.70
CA ASN A 12 -8.20 11.57 30.67
C ASN A 12 -7.48 11.83 29.33
N LEU A 13 -6.76 10.84 28.82
CA LEU A 13 -6.02 10.97 27.57
C LEU A 13 -6.96 11.21 26.38
N LYS A 14 -8.04 10.43 26.26
CA LYS A 14 -9.06 10.59 25.22
C LYS A 14 -9.68 11.98 25.25
N ASN A 15 -10.05 12.46 26.45
CA ASN A 15 -10.69 13.77 26.59
C ASN A 15 -9.78 14.90 26.15
N LYS A 16 -8.50 14.87 26.53
CA LYS A 16 -7.51 15.85 26.12
C LYS A 16 -7.23 15.79 24.60
N LEU A 17 -7.11 14.60 24.02
CA LEU A 17 -6.96 14.47 22.57
C LEU A 17 -8.16 15.00 21.80
N ASN A 18 -9.38 14.77 22.29
CA ASN A 18 -10.57 15.37 21.68
C ASN A 18 -10.59 16.90 21.76
N GLU A 19 -10.02 17.51 22.80
CA GLU A 19 -9.87 18.96 22.91
C GLU A 19 -8.84 19.50 21.91
N GLU A 20 -7.66 18.90 21.84
CA GLU A 20 -6.57 19.30 20.93
C GLU A 20 -6.94 19.14 19.46
N PHE A 21 -7.59 18.03 19.12
CA PHE A 21 -8.04 17.75 17.75
C PHE A 21 -9.42 18.35 17.40
N LYS A 22 -10.02 19.17 18.27
CA LYS A 22 -11.37 19.72 18.08
C LYS A 22 -11.62 20.46 16.77
N LYS A 23 -10.55 20.98 16.15
CA LYS A 23 -10.61 21.71 14.88
C LYS A 23 -10.38 20.82 13.65
N ASP A 24 -10.10 19.54 13.86
CA ASP A 24 -9.76 18.59 12.78
C ASP A 24 -10.74 17.43 12.76
N ASP A 25 -11.80 17.58 11.96
CA ASP A 25 -12.87 16.57 11.80
C ASP A 25 -12.39 15.28 11.12
N ASN A 26 -11.10 15.18 10.76
CA ASN A 26 -10.56 13.99 10.13
C ASN A 26 -10.29 12.85 11.11
N TYR A 27 -10.28 13.12 12.43
CA TYR A 27 -9.95 12.14 13.47
C TYR A 27 -11.13 11.84 14.37
N LYS A 28 -11.25 10.56 14.75
CA LYS A 28 -12.19 10.06 15.77
C LYS A 28 -11.42 9.20 16.77
N PHE A 29 -11.42 9.61 18.04
CA PHE A 29 -10.79 8.87 19.12
C PHE A 29 -11.80 7.95 19.79
N LYS A 30 -11.48 6.65 19.89
CA LYS A 30 -12.28 5.63 20.57
C LYS A 30 -11.44 5.02 21.68
N GLN A 31 -11.91 5.13 22.89
CA GLN A 31 -11.28 4.46 24.04
C GLN A 31 -11.63 2.98 24.04
N ILE A 32 -10.65 2.17 24.37
CA ILE A 32 -10.72 0.72 24.52
C ILE A 32 -10.11 0.41 25.88
N ARG A 33 -10.84 -0.28 26.75
CA ARG A 33 -10.29 -0.78 28.00
C ARG A 33 -9.44 -2.02 27.76
N THR A 34 -8.51 -2.29 28.66
CA THR A 34 -7.60 -3.44 28.53
C THR A 34 -8.36 -4.76 28.31
N GLU A 35 -9.48 -4.96 29.01
CA GLU A 35 -10.36 -6.14 28.90
C GLU A 35 -11.11 -6.26 27.55
N GLU A 36 -11.19 -5.17 26.77
CA GLU A 36 -11.93 -5.09 25.50
C GLU A 36 -11.02 -5.26 24.26
N ILE A 37 -9.70 -5.38 24.44
CA ILE A 37 -8.71 -5.37 23.35
C ILE A 37 -9.05 -6.42 22.29
N ASP A 38 -9.33 -7.66 22.67
CA ASP A 38 -9.57 -8.76 21.72
C ASP A 38 -10.83 -8.54 20.87
N VAL A 39 -11.84 -7.86 21.44
CA VAL A 39 -13.05 -7.49 20.71
C VAL A 39 -12.79 -6.29 19.79
N ALA A 40 -12.02 -5.32 20.27
CA ALA A 40 -11.71 -4.11 19.52
C ALA A 40 -10.80 -4.38 18.31
N LEU A 41 -9.92 -5.38 18.39
CA LEU A 41 -9.03 -5.78 17.29
C LEU A 41 -9.74 -6.48 16.12
N LYS A 42 -11.06 -6.71 16.18
CA LYS A 42 -11.88 -7.10 15.02
C LYS A 42 -12.07 -5.95 14.02
N ASP A 43 -11.90 -4.71 14.48
CA ASP A 43 -11.86 -3.53 13.62
C ASP A 43 -10.40 -3.18 13.30
N ILE A 44 -10.18 -2.44 12.19
CA ILE A 44 -8.87 -1.97 11.77
C ILE A 44 -8.79 -0.44 11.95
N PRO A 45 -8.28 0.06 13.10
CA PRO A 45 -8.09 1.49 13.30
C PRO A 45 -6.92 2.02 12.47
N ALA A 46 -6.89 3.33 12.24
CA ALA A 46 -5.80 3.99 11.54
C ALA A 46 -4.50 4.00 12.37
N LEU A 47 -4.63 4.00 13.72
CA LEU A 47 -3.54 4.01 14.68
C LEU A 47 -4.07 3.56 16.05
N ILE A 48 -3.21 2.95 16.85
CA ILE A 48 -3.49 2.57 18.24
C ILE A 48 -2.52 3.31 19.17
N ILE A 49 -3.05 3.93 20.22
CA ILE A 49 -2.26 4.51 21.32
C ILE A 49 -2.44 3.60 22.52
N VAL A 50 -1.37 3.21 23.17
CA VAL A 50 -1.36 2.40 24.39
C VAL A 50 -0.83 3.26 25.52
N ASN A 51 -1.65 3.56 26.52
CA ASN A 51 -1.24 4.30 27.71
C ASN A 51 -0.81 3.33 28.82
N GLU A 52 0.48 3.03 28.84
CA GLU A 52 1.06 2.05 29.77
C GLU A 52 0.88 2.42 31.24
N ASP A 53 0.79 3.72 31.57
CA ASP A 53 0.66 4.18 32.94
C ASP A 53 -0.68 3.82 33.61
N THR A 54 -1.68 3.44 32.80
CA THR A 54 -3.06 3.24 33.28
C THR A 54 -3.61 1.86 32.99
N ILE A 55 -3.04 1.13 32.02
CA ILE A 55 -3.51 -0.21 31.68
C ILE A 55 -3.09 -1.26 32.70
N SER A 56 -3.88 -2.32 32.81
CA SER A 56 -3.63 -3.43 33.76
C SER A 56 -2.61 -4.47 33.24
N GLU A 57 -2.31 -4.47 31.96
CA GLU A 57 -1.31 -5.34 31.30
C GLU A 57 -0.05 -4.55 30.95
N LYS A 58 1.06 -5.25 30.68
CA LYS A 58 2.25 -4.58 30.16
C LYS A 58 2.06 -4.13 28.72
N ALA A 59 2.54 -2.95 28.36
CA ALA A 59 2.44 -2.44 26.98
C ALA A 59 3.09 -3.39 25.96
N THR A 60 4.15 -4.12 26.34
CA THR A 60 4.80 -5.13 25.49
C THR A 60 3.85 -6.29 25.16
N GLU A 61 3.04 -6.76 26.13
CA GLU A 61 2.06 -7.82 25.92
C GLU A 61 0.93 -7.34 25.01
N VAL A 62 0.46 -6.12 25.22
CA VAL A 62 -0.55 -5.48 24.35
C VAL A 62 -0.03 -5.34 22.92
N CYS A 63 1.23 -4.89 22.74
CA CYS A 63 1.86 -4.82 21.43
C CYS A 63 1.92 -6.20 20.76
N HIS A 64 2.30 -7.25 21.47
CA HIS A 64 2.31 -8.61 20.93
C HIS A 64 0.90 -9.09 20.53
N LYS A 65 -0.14 -8.82 21.33
CA LYS A 65 -1.54 -9.13 20.97
C LYS A 65 -1.92 -8.45 19.64
N ILE A 66 -1.61 -7.16 19.49
CA ILE A 66 -1.89 -6.41 18.27
C ILE A 66 -1.13 -7.01 17.08
N ARG A 67 0.16 -7.35 17.23
CA ARG A 67 1.00 -7.88 16.14
C ARG A 67 0.63 -9.30 15.72
N ASN A 68 0.10 -10.11 16.65
CA ASN A 68 -0.37 -11.47 16.37
C ASN A 68 -1.79 -11.51 15.77
N ASN A 69 -2.48 -10.37 15.71
CA ASN A 69 -3.76 -10.26 15.04
C ASN A 69 -3.54 -9.99 13.55
N ASP A 70 -4.07 -10.84 12.67
CA ASP A 70 -3.83 -10.81 11.21
C ASP A 70 -4.21 -9.44 10.60
N ASP A 71 -5.34 -8.87 11.03
CA ASP A 71 -5.87 -7.61 10.50
C ASP A 71 -5.12 -6.38 11.02
N ASN A 72 -4.52 -6.46 12.21
CA ASN A 72 -3.86 -5.35 12.90
C ASN A 72 -2.33 -5.48 12.99
N SER A 73 -1.74 -6.52 12.38
CA SER A 73 -0.30 -6.80 12.44
C SER A 73 0.57 -5.62 11.97
N ILE A 74 0.07 -4.80 11.04
CA ILE A 74 0.75 -3.61 10.50
C ILE A 74 0.18 -2.28 11.02
N THR A 75 -0.86 -2.30 11.87
CA THR A 75 -1.44 -1.07 12.43
C THR A 75 -0.41 -0.36 13.32
N PRO A 76 -0.14 0.96 13.12
CA PRO A 76 0.85 1.65 13.94
C PRO A 76 0.42 1.73 15.40
N VAL A 77 1.38 1.52 16.29
CA VAL A 77 1.19 1.57 17.74
C VAL A 77 2.11 2.62 18.34
N ILE A 78 1.54 3.58 19.07
CA ILE A 78 2.27 4.54 19.89
C ILE A 78 2.10 4.11 21.35
N VAL A 79 3.19 3.90 22.07
CA VAL A 79 3.16 3.66 23.51
C VAL A 79 3.46 4.95 24.23
N VAL A 80 2.60 5.33 25.17
CA VAL A 80 2.76 6.46 26.08
C VAL A 80 3.07 5.89 27.46
N THR A 81 4.15 6.35 28.09
CA THR A 81 4.57 5.87 29.42
C THR A 81 5.39 6.90 30.16
N SER A 82 5.32 6.90 31.50
CA SER A 82 6.17 7.68 32.40
C SER A 82 7.53 7.03 32.64
N GLU A 83 7.65 5.72 32.37
CA GLU A 83 8.92 5.01 32.50
C GLU A 83 9.90 5.40 31.39
N TYR A 84 11.09 5.86 31.74
CA TYR A 84 12.01 6.51 30.80
C TYR A 84 13.36 5.82 30.69
N GLU A 85 13.53 4.67 31.29
CA GLU A 85 14.79 3.93 31.19
C GLU A 85 15.02 3.41 29.76
N ARG A 86 16.30 3.40 29.37
CA ARG A 86 16.70 2.98 28.03
C ARG A 86 16.28 1.54 27.72
N GLU A 87 16.43 0.67 28.71
CA GLU A 87 16.09 -0.75 28.62
C GLU A 87 14.61 -0.93 28.32
N HIS A 88 13.74 -0.24 29.03
CA HIS A 88 12.29 -0.29 28.84
C HIS A 88 11.88 0.21 27.43
N LYS A 89 12.46 1.31 26.96
CA LYS A 89 12.23 1.79 25.57
C LYS A 89 12.59 0.73 24.53
N VAL A 90 13.74 0.07 24.71
CA VAL A 90 14.19 -0.97 23.79
C VAL A 90 13.24 -2.17 23.80
N GLU A 91 12.70 -2.56 24.96
CA GLU A 91 11.71 -3.64 25.08
C GLU A 91 10.43 -3.32 24.34
N ILE A 92 9.88 -2.11 24.52
CA ILE A 92 8.68 -1.65 23.81
C ILE A 92 8.91 -1.67 22.29
N LEU A 93 10.05 -1.18 21.80
CA LEU A 93 10.35 -1.19 20.38
C LEU A 93 10.60 -2.60 19.83
N LYS A 94 11.19 -3.52 20.63
CA LYS A 94 11.32 -4.94 20.27
C LYS A 94 9.97 -5.64 20.20
N ALA A 95 8.98 -5.20 20.98
CA ALA A 95 7.59 -5.65 20.88
C ALA A 95 6.85 -5.05 19.66
N ALA A 96 7.60 -4.42 18.74
CA ALA A 96 7.14 -3.81 17.51
C ALA A 96 6.13 -2.65 17.70
N ALA A 97 6.25 -1.88 18.80
CA ALA A 97 5.66 -0.54 18.84
C ALA A 97 6.28 0.33 17.73
N THR A 98 5.46 1.14 17.07
CA THR A 98 5.93 2.04 15.99
C THR A 98 6.63 3.24 16.57
N TYR A 99 6.16 3.73 17.71
CA TYR A 99 6.69 4.90 18.39
C TYR A 99 6.50 4.83 19.90
N TYR A 100 7.28 5.62 20.59
CA TYR A 100 7.30 5.73 22.04
C TYR A 100 7.27 7.19 22.44
N ILE A 101 6.40 7.60 23.36
CA ILE A 101 6.27 8.98 23.82
C ILE A 101 6.26 9.00 25.34
N LYS A 102 7.04 9.94 25.91
CA LYS A 102 7.14 10.11 27.36
C LYS A 102 5.95 10.87 27.92
N ASN A 103 5.43 10.39 29.06
CA ASN A 103 4.50 11.13 29.90
C ASN A 103 5.29 11.98 30.96
N PRO A 104 4.95 13.25 31.26
CA PRO A 104 3.75 13.97 30.80
C PRO A 104 3.84 14.36 29.32
N LEU A 105 2.70 14.26 28.64
CA LEU A 105 2.57 14.46 27.21
C LEU A 105 2.72 15.93 26.81
N ASP A 106 3.53 16.16 25.79
CA ASP A 106 3.39 17.32 24.91
C ASP A 106 2.33 16.99 23.86
N TYR A 107 1.13 17.57 23.99
CA TYR A 107 -0.01 17.26 23.13
C TYR A 107 0.18 17.78 21.71
N GLU A 108 0.88 18.90 21.50
CA GLU A 108 1.21 19.41 20.17
C GLU A 108 2.16 18.41 19.46
N TYR A 109 3.18 17.95 20.15
CA TYR A 109 4.09 16.91 19.63
C TYR A 109 3.35 15.60 19.29
N LEU A 110 2.46 15.15 20.17
CA LEU A 110 1.64 13.95 19.94
C LEU A 110 0.72 14.14 18.73
N TYR A 111 0.09 15.31 18.58
CA TYR A 111 -0.76 15.65 17.43
C TYR A 111 0.00 15.48 16.12
N TYR A 112 1.16 16.13 15.98
CA TYR A 112 1.95 16.03 14.75
C TYR A 112 2.52 14.63 14.55
N THR A 113 2.85 13.90 15.60
CA THR A 113 3.31 12.50 15.51
C THR A 113 2.19 11.60 14.97
N ILE A 114 0.98 11.67 15.49
CA ILE A 114 -0.19 10.92 14.98
C ILE A 114 -0.45 11.26 13.52
N THR A 115 -0.52 12.56 13.20
CA THR A 115 -0.79 13.06 11.86
C THR A 115 0.26 12.58 10.87
N ASN A 116 1.54 12.67 11.21
CA ASN A 116 2.63 12.25 10.34
C ASN A 116 2.65 10.74 10.11
N ILE A 117 2.42 9.92 11.14
CA ILE A 117 2.37 8.46 11.02
C ILE A 117 1.20 8.06 10.12
N ILE A 118 0.00 8.61 10.34
CA ILE A 118 -1.18 8.31 9.52
C ILE A 118 -0.98 8.76 8.07
N ASN A 119 -0.41 9.95 7.85
CA ASN A 119 -0.11 10.45 6.51
C ASN A 119 0.94 9.60 5.79
N LEU A 120 1.99 9.16 6.49
CA LEU A 120 3.02 8.28 5.93
C LEU A 120 2.42 6.95 5.45
N LEU A 121 1.57 6.34 6.27
CA LEU A 121 0.85 5.12 5.89
C LEU A 121 -0.12 5.34 4.73
N TYR A 122 -0.81 6.48 4.74
CA TYR A 122 -1.72 6.83 3.65
C TYR A 122 -0.96 7.05 2.34
N ILE A 123 0.21 7.68 2.38
CA ILE A 123 1.09 7.82 1.21
C ILE A 123 1.58 6.45 0.74
N ASN A 124 2.04 5.59 1.65
CA ASN A 124 2.49 4.24 1.31
C ASN A 124 1.37 3.35 0.74
N ARG A 125 0.13 3.51 1.20
CA ARG A 125 -1.04 2.82 0.64
C ARG A 125 -1.50 3.36 -0.72
N LYS A 126 -1.00 4.53 -1.15
CA LYS A 126 -1.34 5.13 -2.46
C LYS A 126 -0.52 4.56 -3.61
N VAL A 127 0.62 3.92 -3.33
CA VAL A 127 1.48 3.33 -4.34
C VAL A 127 1.35 1.81 -4.31
N SER A 128 1.53 1.19 -5.47
CA SER A 128 1.64 -0.26 -5.57
C SER A 128 2.93 -0.73 -4.87
N PRO A 129 2.87 -1.64 -3.90
CA PRO A 129 4.08 -2.11 -3.20
C PRO A 129 5.03 -2.89 -4.12
N LEU A 130 4.53 -3.46 -5.23
CA LEU A 130 5.32 -4.23 -6.17
C LEU A 130 6.09 -3.35 -7.15
N THR A 131 5.43 -2.29 -7.68
CA THR A 131 5.98 -1.47 -8.76
C THR A 131 6.40 -0.07 -8.33
N ASN A 132 6.00 0.38 -7.14
CA ASN A 132 6.10 1.74 -6.62
C ASN A 132 5.37 2.78 -7.50
N LEU A 133 4.56 2.35 -8.44
CA LEU A 133 3.71 3.25 -9.21
C LEU A 133 2.50 3.72 -8.40
N PRO A 134 1.96 4.91 -8.70
CA PRO A 134 0.69 5.37 -8.18
C PRO A 134 -0.42 4.32 -8.27
N GLY A 135 -1.10 4.07 -7.15
CA GLY A 135 -2.23 3.13 -7.06
C GLY A 135 -3.58 3.79 -7.33
N ASN A 136 -4.66 3.03 -7.15
CA ASN A 136 -6.04 3.42 -7.49
C ASN A 136 -6.45 4.80 -6.94
N VAL A 137 -6.06 5.15 -5.71
CA VAL A 137 -6.40 6.46 -5.10
C VAL A 137 -5.78 7.63 -5.87
N GLN A 138 -4.52 7.47 -6.29
CA GLN A 138 -3.79 8.52 -7.04
C GLN A 138 -4.27 8.58 -8.49
N ILE A 139 -4.58 7.44 -9.11
CA ILE A 139 -5.18 7.35 -10.44
C ILE A 139 -6.49 8.16 -10.49
N GLN A 140 -7.40 7.90 -9.54
CA GLN A 140 -8.67 8.62 -9.43
C GLN A 140 -8.48 10.11 -9.18
N ALA A 141 -7.53 10.49 -8.33
CA ALA A 141 -7.23 11.89 -8.02
C ALA A 141 -6.70 12.63 -9.27
N GLU A 142 -5.80 12.02 -10.04
CA GLU A 142 -5.26 12.61 -11.26
C GLU A 142 -6.33 12.75 -12.35
N MET A 143 -7.16 11.75 -12.56
CA MET A 143 -8.30 11.83 -13.49
C MET A 143 -9.25 12.97 -13.10
N LYS A 144 -9.64 13.06 -11.83
CA LYS A 144 -10.52 14.14 -11.33
C LYS A 144 -9.89 15.50 -11.52
N LYS A 145 -8.60 15.66 -11.26
CA LYS A 145 -7.85 16.90 -11.45
C LYS A 145 -7.91 17.38 -12.91
N ARG A 146 -7.69 16.48 -13.88
CA ARG A 146 -7.73 16.80 -15.31
C ARG A 146 -9.13 17.16 -15.79
N LEU A 147 -10.14 16.40 -15.38
CA LEU A 147 -11.54 16.69 -15.69
C LEU A 147 -11.98 18.06 -15.15
N LEU A 148 -11.61 18.40 -13.91
CA LEU A 148 -11.92 19.72 -13.32
C LEU A 148 -11.23 20.87 -14.06
N LYS A 149 -10.01 20.67 -14.53
CA LYS A 149 -9.27 21.66 -15.33
C LYS A 149 -9.73 21.74 -16.79
N LYS A 150 -10.65 20.86 -17.22
CA LYS A 150 -11.10 20.71 -18.61
C LYS A 150 -9.93 20.52 -19.60
N GLN A 151 -8.87 19.86 -19.14
CA GLN A 151 -7.73 19.51 -19.97
C GLN A 151 -8.08 18.30 -20.83
N PHE A 152 -7.68 18.34 -22.11
CA PHE A 152 -7.73 17.15 -22.96
C PHE A 152 -6.64 16.17 -22.49
N PHE A 153 -6.97 14.90 -22.41
CA PHE A 153 -6.02 13.83 -22.13
C PHE A 153 -6.50 12.52 -22.75
N VAL A 154 -5.60 11.63 -23.02
CA VAL A 154 -5.87 10.25 -23.44
C VAL A 154 -5.54 9.33 -22.25
N MET A 155 -6.46 8.43 -21.94
CA MET A 155 -6.25 7.39 -20.94
C MET A 155 -6.01 6.06 -21.66
N LEU A 156 -4.85 5.48 -21.39
CA LEU A 156 -4.46 4.16 -21.88
C LEU A 156 -4.69 3.16 -20.77
N TYR A 157 -5.51 2.15 -21.03
CA TYR A 157 -5.65 0.98 -20.18
C TYR A 157 -4.74 -0.10 -20.76
N ILE A 158 -3.89 -0.68 -19.94
CA ILE A 158 -2.83 -1.58 -20.37
C ILE A 158 -2.91 -2.84 -19.53
N ASP A 159 -2.96 -3.98 -20.18
CA ASP A 159 -3.11 -5.30 -19.57
C ASP A 159 -2.12 -6.31 -20.16
N LEU A 160 -1.83 -7.39 -19.44
CA LEU A 160 -0.96 -8.47 -19.91
C LEU A 160 -1.80 -9.68 -20.34
N ASP A 161 -1.79 -9.95 -21.63
CA ASP A 161 -2.46 -11.10 -22.19
C ASP A 161 -1.82 -12.42 -21.71
N ASN A 162 -2.65 -13.40 -21.37
CA ASN A 162 -2.24 -14.74 -20.93
C ASN A 162 -1.34 -14.76 -19.66
N PHE A 163 -1.31 -13.67 -18.87
CA PHE A 163 -0.46 -13.58 -17.67
C PHE A 163 -0.77 -14.66 -16.63
N LYS A 164 -2.04 -15.05 -16.51
CA LYS A 164 -2.41 -16.17 -15.63
C LYS A 164 -1.73 -17.47 -16.06
N ALA A 165 -1.69 -17.80 -17.33
CA ALA A 165 -1.02 -18.99 -17.83
C ALA A 165 0.47 -18.97 -17.52
N TYR A 166 1.11 -17.80 -17.61
CA TYR A 166 2.49 -17.60 -17.19
C TYR A 166 2.68 -17.93 -15.71
N ASN A 167 1.83 -17.38 -14.83
CA ASN A 167 1.90 -17.64 -13.39
C ASN A 167 1.69 -19.12 -13.05
N ASP A 168 0.80 -19.79 -13.77
CA ASP A 168 0.51 -21.22 -13.56
C ASP A 168 1.72 -22.11 -13.90
N VAL A 169 2.56 -21.72 -14.90
CA VAL A 169 3.77 -22.43 -15.32
C VAL A 169 5.01 -22.03 -14.50
N TYR A 170 5.25 -20.72 -14.35
CA TYR A 170 6.51 -20.19 -13.80
C TYR A 170 6.41 -19.75 -12.34
N GLY A 171 5.19 -19.67 -11.79
CA GLY A 171 4.91 -19.23 -10.42
C GLY A 171 4.87 -17.73 -10.25
N PHE A 172 4.19 -17.28 -9.16
CA PHE A 172 3.92 -15.88 -8.89
C PHE A 172 5.18 -15.01 -8.73
N SER A 173 6.29 -15.57 -8.20
CA SER A 173 7.53 -14.81 -8.03
C SER A 173 8.13 -14.37 -9.36
N ASN A 174 8.04 -15.21 -10.39
CA ASN A 174 8.47 -14.85 -11.77
C ASN A 174 7.46 -13.91 -12.41
N GLY A 175 6.16 -14.08 -12.13
CA GLY A 175 5.12 -13.13 -12.54
C GLY A 175 5.37 -11.72 -12.00
N ASP A 176 5.77 -11.59 -10.74
CA ASP A 176 6.14 -10.31 -10.14
C ASP A 176 7.27 -9.60 -10.90
N GLU A 177 8.25 -10.34 -11.42
CA GLU A 177 9.33 -9.76 -12.23
C GLU A 177 8.82 -9.26 -13.59
N ILE A 178 7.86 -9.97 -14.23
CA ILE A 178 7.19 -9.45 -15.45
C ILE A 178 6.40 -8.19 -15.13
N ILE A 179 5.64 -8.14 -14.04
CA ILE A 179 4.89 -6.93 -13.63
C ILE A 179 5.85 -5.75 -13.41
N LYS A 180 6.98 -5.95 -12.71
CA LYS A 180 8.01 -4.92 -12.53
C LYS A 180 8.64 -4.48 -13.86
N PHE A 181 8.87 -5.41 -14.74
CA PHE A 181 9.39 -5.12 -16.09
C PHE A 181 8.39 -4.29 -16.88
N THR A 182 7.09 -4.68 -16.87
CA THR A 182 5.99 -3.94 -17.51
C THR A 182 5.92 -2.51 -17.00
N ALA A 183 5.90 -2.33 -15.67
CA ALA A 183 5.89 -1.01 -15.04
C ALA A 183 7.03 -0.11 -15.52
N ARG A 184 8.26 -0.65 -15.61
CA ARG A 184 9.45 0.07 -16.11
C ARG A 184 9.32 0.42 -17.58
N THR A 185 8.80 -0.50 -18.40
CA THR A 185 8.62 -0.30 -19.85
C THR A 185 7.59 0.79 -20.12
N ILE A 186 6.43 0.73 -19.46
CA ILE A 186 5.39 1.77 -19.57
C ILE A 186 5.94 3.13 -19.13
N SER A 187 6.53 3.21 -17.92
CA SER A 187 7.04 4.47 -17.37
C SER A 187 8.09 5.12 -18.26
N ARG A 188 9.01 4.35 -18.83
CA ARG A 188 10.05 4.85 -19.73
C ARG A 188 9.49 5.46 -21.00
N ASN A 189 8.52 4.78 -21.62
CA ASN A 189 7.93 5.23 -22.87
C ASN A 189 7.00 6.43 -22.68
N VAL A 190 6.24 6.46 -21.57
CA VAL A 190 5.34 7.56 -21.23
C VAL A 190 6.09 8.83 -20.84
N HIS A 191 7.23 8.72 -20.12
CA HIS A 191 8.04 9.87 -19.69
C HIS A 191 9.23 10.17 -20.60
N SER A 192 9.29 9.60 -21.80
CA SER A 192 10.45 9.73 -22.71
C SER A 192 10.72 11.15 -23.19
N LYS A 193 9.73 12.05 -23.15
CA LYS A 193 9.82 13.43 -23.64
C LYS A 193 10.00 14.48 -22.54
N CYS A 194 10.32 14.13 -21.29
CA CYS A 194 10.45 15.10 -20.17
C CYS A 194 9.21 15.99 -19.98
N GLU A 195 8.04 15.55 -20.35
CA GLU A 195 6.81 16.29 -20.12
C GLU A 195 6.27 15.92 -18.73
N ASP A 196 6.30 16.88 -17.82
CA ASP A 196 5.88 16.74 -16.41
C ASP A 196 4.38 16.38 -16.22
N ASN A 197 3.64 16.32 -17.32
CA ASN A 197 2.20 16.16 -17.29
C ASN A 197 1.71 14.72 -17.51
N ASN A 198 2.59 13.78 -17.86
CA ASN A 198 2.20 12.40 -18.05
C ASN A 198 2.17 11.64 -16.72
N PHE A 199 1.24 10.70 -16.61
CA PHE A 199 1.02 9.93 -15.40
C PHE A 199 0.95 8.43 -15.71
N VAL A 200 1.57 7.61 -14.87
CA VAL A 200 1.47 6.15 -14.92
C VAL A 200 1.02 5.62 -13.57
N GLY A 201 0.06 4.72 -13.57
CA GLY A 201 -0.46 4.07 -12.37
C GLY A 201 -0.57 2.56 -12.54
N HIS A 202 -0.58 1.85 -11.41
CA HIS A 202 -0.76 0.40 -11.33
C HIS A 202 -2.03 0.11 -10.53
N ILE A 203 -3.03 -0.46 -11.19
CA ILE A 203 -4.33 -0.77 -10.57
C ILE A 203 -4.18 -1.97 -9.63
N GLY A 204 -3.52 -3.01 -10.11
CA GLY A 204 -3.26 -4.25 -9.37
C GLY A 204 -3.15 -5.45 -10.33
N GLY A 205 -2.44 -6.51 -9.91
CA GLY A 205 -2.18 -7.64 -10.79
C GLY A 205 -1.39 -7.23 -12.03
N ASP A 206 -1.94 -7.47 -13.19
CA ASP A 206 -1.41 -7.18 -14.53
C ASP A 206 -1.96 -5.88 -15.15
N ASP A 207 -2.84 -5.15 -14.44
CA ASP A 207 -3.54 -3.96 -14.93
C ASP A 207 -2.79 -2.65 -14.64
N PHE A 208 -2.57 -1.84 -15.69
CA PHE A 208 -1.94 -0.52 -15.58
C PHE A 208 -2.77 0.57 -16.27
N ILE A 209 -2.54 1.81 -15.86
CA ILE A 209 -3.08 3.00 -16.51
C ILE A 209 -1.95 3.98 -16.84
N ALA A 210 -1.98 4.53 -18.05
CA ALA A 210 -1.22 5.72 -18.37
C ALA A 210 -2.17 6.84 -18.80
N ILE A 211 -1.89 8.07 -18.37
CA ILE A 211 -2.64 9.27 -18.76
C ILE A 211 -1.64 10.21 -19.43
N VAL A 212 -1.88 10.51 -20.69
CA VAL A 212 -1.00 11.32 -21.53
C VAL A 212 -1.77 12.50 -22.11
N GLU A 213 -1.11 13.63 -22.30
CA GLU A 213 -1.67 14.84 -22.92
C GLU A 213 -1.37 14.92 -24.42
N ASP A 214 -0.69 13.94 -24.95
CA ASP A 214 -0.08 14.00 -26.25
C ASP A 214 -1.02 13.48 -27.36
N GLU A 215 -1.02 14.16 -28.48
CA GLU A 215 -1.58 13.67 -29.74
C GLU A 215 -0.80 12.44 -30.27
N ASP A 216 0.41 12.21 -29.76
CA ASP A 216 1.30 11.09 -30.09
C ASP A 216 1.01 9.80 -29.28
N TYR A 217 -0.14 9.66 -28.62
CA TYR A 217 -0.45 8.49 -27.77
C TYR A 217 -0.31 7.15 -28.53
N GLU A 218 -0.66 7.10 -29.82
CA GLU A 218 -0.50 5.90 -30.66
C GLU A 218 0.95 5.47 -30.77
N ARG A 219 1.87 6.41 -30.90
CA ARG A 219 3.32 6.12 -30.93
C ARG A 219 3.81 5.61 -29.58
N ILE A 220 3.30 6.16 -28.48
CA ILE A 220 3.61 5.68 -27.14
C ILE A 220 3.17 4.22 -27.00
N CYS A 221 1.94 3.88 -27.39
CA CYS A 221 1.43 2.51 -27.39
C CYS A 221 2.29 1.57 -28.23
N GLN A 222 2.62 1.96 -29.48
CA GLN A 222 3.46 1.16 -30.38
C GLN A 222 4.83 0.89 -29.75
N ASN A 223 5.45 1.89 -29.15
CA ASN A 223 6.76 1.74 -28.51
C ASN A 223 6.70 0.81 -27.29
N ILE A 224 5.63 0.91 -26.46
CA ILE A 224 5.42 0.03 -25.31
C ILE A 224 5.33 -1.42 -25.80
N VAL A 225 4.46 -1.70 -26.78
CA VAL A 225 4.27 -3.04 -27.34
C VAL A 225 5.57 -3.59 -27.92
N LEU A 226 6.24 -2.83 -28.79
CA LEU A 226 7.49 -3.26 -29.43
C LEU A 226 8.61 -3.55 -28.41
N GLU A 227 8.73 -2.70 -27.39
CA GLU A 227 9.74 -2.88 -26.35
C GLU A 227 9.40 -4.08 -25.45
N PHE A 228 8.12 -4.23 -25.09
CA PHE A 228 7.66 -5.34 -24.29
C PHE A 228 7.90 -6.67 -25.01
N ASP A 229 7.37 -6.85 -26.20
CA ASP A 229 7.43 -8.10 -26.98
C ASP A 229 8.87 -8.52 -27.26
N LYS A 230 9.76 -7.54 -27.52
CA LYS A 230 11.18 -7.81 -27.72
C LYS A 230 11.85 -8.37 -26.46
N ASN A 231 11.48 -7.88 -25.29
CA ASN A 231 12.22 -8.17 -24.06
C ASN A 231 11.54 -9.17 -23.14
N VAL A 232 10.22 -9.38 -23.22
CA VAL A 232 9.49 -10.30 -22.35
C VAL A 232 9.96 -11.74 -22.50
N LYS A 233 10.44 -12.12 -23.68
CA LYS A 233 10.98 -13.47 -23.98
C LYS A 233 12.12 -13.91 -23.05
N LYS A 234 12.80 -12.96 -22.41
CA LYS A 234 13.86 -13.25 -21.43
C LYS A 234 13.34 -13.89 -20.12
N TYR A 235 12.04 -13.81 -19.89
CA TYR A 235 11.37 -14.37 -18.72
C TYR A 235 10.79 -15.77 -18.95
N PHE A 236 10.96 -16.32 -20.17
CA PHE A 236 10.53 -17.65 -20.56
C PHE A 236 11.73 -18.57 -20.75
N SER A 237 11.49 -19.88 -20.70
CA SER A 237 12.49 -20.86 -21.11
C SER A 237 12.74 -20.80 -22.63
N GLU A 238 13.92 -21.23 -23.06
CA GLU A 238 14.24 -21.32 -24.49
C GLU A 238 13.24 -22.22 -25.23
N GLU A 239 12.82 -23.31 -24.58
CA GLU A 239 11.86 -24.26 -25.13
C GLU A 239 10.49 -23.63 -25.40
N ASP A 240 9.95 -22.84 -24.45
CA ASP A 240 8.65 -22.19 -24.59
C ASP A 240 8.71 -21.03 -25.60
N VAL A 241 9.87 -20.36 -25.69
CA VAL A 241 10.09 -19.34 -26.73
C VAL A 241 10.11 -19.94 -28.13
N GLU A 242 10.73 -21.13 -28.29
CA GLU A 242 10.76 -21.86 -29.57
C GLU A 242 9.38 -22.39 -29.96
N LYS A 243 8.63 -22.92 -28.98
CA LYS A 243 7.24 -23.37 -29.18
C LYS A 243 6.29 -22.23 -29.50
N GLY A 244 6.49 -21.05 -28.87
CA GLY A 244 5.64 -19.89 -28.98
C GLY A 244 4.36 -19.94 -28.15
N TYR A 245 4.21 -20.96 -27.27
CA TYR A 245 3.07 -21.13 -26.39
C TYR A 245 3.45 -21.84 -25.09
N LEU A 246 2.59 -21.72 -24.07
CA LEU A 246 2.66 -22.41 -22.79
C LEU A 246 1.62 -23.53 -22.76
N GLU A 247 1.97 -24.67 -22.17
CA GLU A 247 1.09 -25.80 -21.92
C GLU A 247 0.61 -25.78 -20.46
N VAL A 248 -0.67 -25.57 -20.23
CA VAL A 248 -1.26 -25.47 -18.87
C VAL A 248 -2.37 -26.50 -18.70
N PRO A 249 -2.30 -27.38 -17.70
CA PRO A 249 -3.39 -28.29 -17.41
C PRO A 249 -4.60 -27.53 -16.82
N ASN A 250 -5.77 -27.71 -17.41
CA ASN A 250 -7.00 -27.18 -16.84
C ASN A 250 -7.46 -28.00 -15.61
N ARG A 251 -8.55 -27.58 -14.97
CA ARG A 251 -9.08 -28.27 -13.77
C ARG A 251 -9.51 -29.72 -14.01
N LYS A 252 -9.64 -30.17 -15.26
CA LYS A 252 -9.98 -31.55 -15.65
C LYS A 252 -8.72 -32.35 -16.04
N GLY A 253 -7.51 -31.77 -15.94
CA GLY A 253 -6.26 -32.38 -16.33
C GLY A 253 -6.01 -32.39 -17.86
N ILE A 254 -6.79 -31.66 -18.64
CA ILE A 254 -6.59 -31.52 -20.08
C ILE A 254 -5.60 -30.38 -20.29
N ILE A 255 -4.55 -30.64 -21.09
CA ILE A 255 -3.55 -29.61 -21.45
C ILE A 255 -4.18 -28.66 -22.47
N GLU A 256 -4.07 -27.36 -22.16
CA GLU A 256 -4.46 -26.27 -23.03
C GLU A 256 -3.23 -25.43 -23.40
N GLU A 257 -3.16 -24.98 -24.64
CA GLU A 257 -2.06 -24.16 -25.17
C GLU A 257 -2.45 -22.68 -25.08
N PHE A 258 -1.58 -21.88 -24.46
CA PHE A 258 -1.75 -20.43 -24.33
C PHE A 258 -0.58 -19.71 -25.02
N PRO A 259 -0.82 -18.74 -25.92
CA PRO A 259 0.27 -17.92 -26.46
C PRO A 259 1.13 -17.32 -25.35
N LEU A 260 2.38 -17.00 -25.65
CA LEU A 260 3.25 -16.29 -24.71
C LEU A 260 2.61 -14.95 -24.33
N THR A 261 2.91 -14.48 -23.11
CA THR A 261 2.39 -13.21 -22.60
C THR A 261 2.78 -12.05 -23.51
N THR A 262 1.81 -11.27 -23.93
CA THR A 262 1.93 -10.03 -24.67
C THR A 262 1.35 -8.87 -23.86
N ILE A 263 1.46 -7.65 -24.36
CA ILE A 263 0.86 -6.46 -23.74
C ILE A 263 -0.14 -5.83 -24.69
N SER A 264 -1.33 -5.53 -24.18
CA SER A 264 -2.43 -4.92 -24.95
C SER A 264 -2.98 -3.66 -24.28
#